data_529bfb665c72977cedb78c49d45da884
#
_entry.id   529bfb665c72977cedb78c49d45da884
#
_cell.length_a   1.000
_cell.length_b   1.000
_cell.length_c   1.000
_cell.angle_alpha   90.00
_cell.angle_beta   90.00
_cell.angle_gamma   90.00
#
_symmetry.space_group_name_H-M   'P 1'
#
loop_
_entity.id
_entity.type
_entity.pdbx_description
1 polymer ?
#
loop_
_entity_poly.entity_id
_entity_poly.type
_entity_poly.pdbx_seq_one_letter_code
_entity_poly.pdbx_strand_id
1 'polypeptide(L)'
;MEKANFSQLLNDAVNQPGIISKCYSTFHGYSIGNQLLAYSQCIARDIPIGPIASFKTWKDLGRSVKKGEKAIALVRPVTIAKKDDAGEKTGDAFQLFVLKNQWFVLSQTEGEEFVNEVAVPTWDKAKALETLGITEVAFDHTDGNCQGYAVSKSIAVSPLAVLPHKTRFHEIAHVVLGHTSEGQLSDSESTPRDVREVEAEGVAYILCALLDLPGLHESRGYIQNWLQGAEISDKSAQRIFSAANKILEAGQGKSLEK
;
A
#
# COMPACT_ATOMS: atom_id res chain seq x y z
N MET A 1 -1.18 7.25 23.15
CA MET A 1 -0.87 7.51 21.71
C MET A 1 -2.05 7.03 20.90
N GLU A 2 -2.62 7.90 20.13
CA GLU A 2 -3.72 7.57 19.24
C GLU A 2 -3.24 6.57 18.18
N LYS A 3 -4.02 5.51 17.94
CA LYS A 3 -3.70 4.46 16.99
C LYS A 3 -3.94 5.01 15.58
N ALA A 4 -3.07 4.72 14.62
CA ALA A 4 -3.31 5.11 13.22
C ALA A 4 -4.61 4.46 12.74
N ASN A 5 -5.52 5.25 12.16
CA ASN A 5 -6.77 4.76 11.58
C ASN A 5 -6.59 4.54 10.08
N PHE A 6 -6.17 3.33 9.69
CA PHE A 6 -5.92 2.98 8.29
C PHE A 6 -7.20 2.85 7.47
N SER A 7 -8.31 2.47 8.10
CA SER A 7 -9.63 2.47 7.48
C SER A 7 -10.01 3.87 6.97
N GLN A 8 -9.88 4.89 7.82
CA GLN A 8 -10.15 6.26 7.44
C GLN A 8 -9.20 6.76 6.34
N LEU A 9 -7.91 6.45 6.43
CA LEU A 9 -6.93 6.81 5.40
C LEU A 9 -7.28 6.24 4.03
N LEU A 10 -7.72 4.98 3.99
CA LEU A 10 -8.15 4.34 2.76
C LEU A 10 -9.43 4.98 2.22
N ASN A 11 -10.41 5.22 3.09
CA ASN A 11 -11.66 5.88 2.73
C ASN A 11 -11.41 7.27 2.12
N ASP A 12 -10.55 8.07 2.72
CA ASP A 12 -10.17 9.38 2.20
C ASP A 12 -9.47 9.26 0.85
N ALA A 13 -8.56 8.30 0.71
CA ALA A 13 -7.81 8.06 -0.52
C ALA A 13 -8.72 7.62 -1.69
N VAL A 14 -9.75 6.81 -1.41
CA VAL A 14 -10.73 6.36 -2.41
C VAL A 14 -11.69 7.49 -2.78
N ASN A 15 -12.14 8.29 -1.82
CA ASN A 15 -13.19 9.30 -2.04
C ASN A 15 -12.65 10.65 -2.52
N GLN A 16 -11.37 10.95 -2.35
CA GLN A 16 -10.75 12.20 -2.79
C GLN A 16 -9.78 11.96 -3.96
N PRO A 17 -10.15 12.30 -5.20
CA PRO A 17 -9.31 12.10 -6.38
C PRO A 17 -7.94 12.78 -6.24
N GLY A 18 -6.88 12.08 -6.68
CA GLY A 18 -5.53 12.64 -6.73
C GLY A 18 -4.73 12.57 -5.43
N ILE A 19 -5.32 12.20 -4.28
CA ILE A 19 -4.57 12.08 -3.02
C ILE A 19 -3.44 11.05 -3.15
N ILE A 20 -3.70 9.88 -3.71
CA ILE A 20 -2.68 8.80 -3.83
C ILE A 20 -1.50 9.28 -4.67
N SER A 21 -1.74 9.84 -5.85
CA SER A 21 -0.68 10.35 -6.73
C SER A 21 0.10 11.49 -6.06
N LYS A 22 -0.59 12.39 -5.35
CA LYS A 22 0.04 13.48 -4.60
C LYS A 22 0.89 12.97 -3.44
N CYS A 23 0.41 11.97 -2.70
CA CYS A 23 1.18 11.33 -1.63
C CYS A 23 2.43 10.67 -2.19
N TYR A 24 2.30 9.91 -3.28
CA TYR A 24 3.43 9.24 -3.90
C TYR A 24 4.47 10.24 -4.41
N SER A 25 4.06 11.28 -5.15
CA SER A 25 4.99 12.30 -5.67
C SER A 25 5.76 13.01 -4.56
N THR A 26 5.21 13.08 -3.36
CA THR A 26 5.82 13.78 -2.23
C THR A 26 6.62 12.84 -1.32
N PHE A 27 6.16 11.59 -1.12
CA PHE A 27 6.63 10.67 -0.09
C PHE A 27 7.08 9.31 -0.63
N HIS A 28 7.47 9.21 -1.90
CA HIS A 28 7.74 7.95 -2.62
C HIS A 28 8.78 7.01 -1.97
N GLY A 29 9.61 7.51 -1.06
CA GLY A 29 10.56 6.69 -0.29
C GLY A 29 9.95 5.90 0.86
N TYR A 30 8.63 6.00 1.09
CA TYR A 30 7.91 5.36 2.18
C TYR A 30 6.82 4.44 1.63
N SER A 31 6.39 3.46 2.44
CA SER A 31 5.25 2.60 2.09
C SER A 31 3.97 3.43 1.89
N ILE A 32 3.05 2.95 1.07
CA ILE A 32 1.81 3.65 0.70
C ILE A 32 1.01 4.05 1.95
N GLY A 33 0.88 3.15 2.93
CA GLY A 33 0.21 3.47 4.20
C GLY A 33 0.90 4.62 4.97
N ASN A 34 2.23 4.65 4.98
CA ASN A 34 2.98 5.74 5.60
C ASN A 34 2.89 7.06 4.81
N GLN A 35 2.82 7.01 3.49
CA GLN A 35 2.60 8.19 2.66
C GLN A 35 1.27 8.87 2.99
N LEU A 36 0.18 8.09 3.06
CA LEU A 36 -1.14 8.59 3.43
C LEU A 36 -1.19 9.07 4.88
N LEU A 37 -0.52 8.36 5.79
CA LEU A 37 -0.42 8.75 7.20
C LEU A 37 0.35 10.07 7.38
N ALA A 38 1.42 10.30 6.63
CA ALA A 38 2.14 11.57 6.62
C ALA A 38 1.25 12.70 6.07
N TYR A 39 0.59 12.45 4.94
CA TYR A 39 -0.32 13.40 4.31
C TYR A 39 -1.44 13.85 5.26
N SER A 40 -2.13 12.91 5.89
CA SER A 40 -3.23 13.20 6.82
C SER A 40 -2.78 14.06 8.00
N GLN A 41 -1.59 13.78 8.56
CA GLN A 41 -1.02 14.58 9.65
C GLN A 41 -0.61 15.98 9.20
N CYS A 42 -0.10 16.13 7.97
CA CYS A 42 0.18 17.45 7.41
C CYS A 42 -1.10 18.29 7.30
N ILE A 43 -2.18 17.72 6.77
CA ILE A 43 -3.48 18.40 6.66
C ILE A 43 -4.02 18.74 8.04
N ALA A 44 -4.08 17.78 8.97
CA ALA A 44 -4.64 17.99 10.31
C ALA A 44 -3.89 19.03 11.15
N ARG A 45 -2.61 19.29 10.83
CA ARG A 45 -1.72 20.20 11.56
C ARG A 45 -1.39 21.47 10.78
N ASP A 46 -2.01 21.68 9.61
CA ASP A 46 -1.75 22.81 8.71
C ASP A 46 -0.25 22.96 8.35
N ILE A 47 0.42 21.83 8.13
CA ILE A 47 1.81 21.79 7.70
C ILE A 47 1.85 21.74 6.18
N PRO A 48 2.59 22.65 5.49
CA PRO A 48 2.75 22.57 4.05
C PRO A 48 3.30 21.21 3.61
N ILE A 49 2.57 20.55 2.71
CA ILE A 49 2.95 19.20 2.23
C ILE A 49 4.25 19.29 1.45
N GLY A 50 5.20 18.45 1.82
CA GLY A 50 6.54 18.40 1.23
C GLY A 50 7.28 17.13 1.62
N PRO A 51 8.47 16.89 1.07
CA PRO A 51 9.31 15.75 1.42
C PRO A 51 9.51 15.62 2.93
N ILE A 52 9.58 14.38 3.40
CA ILE A 52 9.82 14.07 4.82
C ILE A 52 11.09 13.25 4.99
N ALA A 53 11.82 13.53 6.06
CA ALA A 53 12.96 12.72 6.44
C ALA A 53 13.16 12.74 7.96
N SER A 54 13.99 11.83 8.47
CA SER A 54 14.37 11.81 9.88
C SER A 54 15.22 13.04 10.23
N PHE A 55 15.28 13.37 11.52
CA PHE A 55 16.16 14.45 12.01
C PHE A 55 17.62 14.25 11.53
N LYS A 56 18.12 13.00 11.62
CA LYS A 56 19.48 12.67 11.19
C LYS A 56 19.63 12.90 9.67
N THR A 57 18.70 12.40 8.88
CA THR A 57 18.76 12.55 7.41
C THR A 57 18.73 14.01 7.00
N TRP A 58 17.90 14.86 7.62
CA TRP A 58 17.91 16.29 7.34
C TRP A 58 19.25 16.93 7.68
N LYS A 59 19.86 16.55 8.80
CA LYS A 59 21.19 17.03 9.19
C LYS A 59 22.27 16.63 8.18
N ASP A 60 22.22 15.38 7.70
CA ASP A 60 23.16 14.87 6.69
C ASP A 60 22.99 15.60 5.34
N LEU A 61 21.79 16.14 5.06
CA LEU A 61 21.48 16.97 3.89
C LEU A 61 21.74 18.49 4.12
N GLY A 62 22.47 18.87 5.15
CA GLY A 62 22.77 20.27 5.45
C GLY A 62 21.60 21.08 5.99
N ARG A 63 20.54 20.41 6.51
CA ARG A 63 19.35 21.07 7.03
C ARG A 63 19.14 20.79 8.52
N SER A 64 18.58 21.74 9.22
CA SER A 64 18.25 21.65 10.64
C SER A 64 16.73 21.75 10.84
N VAL A 65 16.20 20.94 11.75
CA VAL A 65 14.80 21.07 12.16
C VAL A 65 14.64 22.32 13.02
N LYS A 66 13.67 23.17 12.69
CA LYS A 66 13.38 24.41 13.40
C LYS A 66 12.98 24.14 14.85
N LYS A 67 13.37 25.02 15.75
CA LYS A 67 13.05 24.88 17.18
C LYS A 67 11.54 24.90 17.41
N GLY A 68 11.04 23.93 18.18
CA GLY A 68 9.62 23.82 18.53
C GLY A 68 8.79 22.97 17.58
N GLU A 69 9.34 22.53 16.45
CA GLU A 69 8.65 21.67 15.51
C GLU A 69 8.35 20.28 16.11
N LYS A 70 7.17 19.75 15.77
CA LYS A 70 6.73 18.42 16.21
C LYS A 70 6.86 17.42 15.08
N ALA A 71 7.48 16.29 15.33
CA ALA A 71 7.66 15.22 14.35
C ALA A 71 6.33 14.66 13.82
N ILE A 72 6.37 14.18 12.57
CA ILE A 72 5.35 13.32 11.95
C ILE A 72 5.57 11.90 12.48
N ALA A 73 4.46 11.22 12.75
CA ALA A 73 4.43 9.82 13.18
C ALA A 73 4.25 8.88 11.99
N LEU A 74 5.16 7.93 11.83
CA LEU A 74 5.01 6.85 10.84
C LEU A 74 5.08 5.49 11.51
N VAL A 75 4.49 4.49 10.87
CA VAL A 75 4.59 3.10 11.29
C VAL A 75 5.94 2.54 10.87
N ARG A 76 6.63 1.95 11.83
CA ARG A 76 7.94 1.32 11.62
C ARG A 76 7.97 -0.10 12.20
N PRO A 77 8.53 -1.08 11.48
CA PRO A 77 8.80 -2.38 12.05
C PRO A 77 9.89 -2.28 13.13
N VAL A 78 9.66 -2.96 14.24
CA VAL A 78 10.62 -3.13 15.31
C VAL A 78 10.78 -4.62 15.57
N THR A 79 11.99 -5.12 15.44
CA THR A 79 12.30 -6.52 15.73
C THR A 79 12.43 -6.71 17.23
N ILE A 80 11.62 -7.58 17.80
CA ILE A 80 11.64 -7.95 19.22
C ILE A 80 12.15 -9.38 19.33
N ALA A 81 13.29 -9.57 20.03
CA ALA A 81 13.77 -10.89 20.34
C ALA A 81 12.83 -11.57 21.34
N LYS A 82 12.46 -12.83 21.06
CA LYS A 82 11.76 -13.65 22.05
C LYS A 82 12.69 -14.00 23.19
N LYS A 83 12.12 -14.03 24.38
CA LYS A 83 12.81 -14.47 25.61
C LYS A 83 12.09 -15.71 26.12
N ASP A 84 12.85 -16.64 26.73
CA ASP A 84 12.30 -17.76 27.47
C ASP A 84 11.79 -17.34 28.86
N ASP A 85 11.25 -18.27 29.61
CA ASP A 85 10.74 -18.04 30.97
C ASP A 85 11.82 -17.60 31.97
N ALA A 86 13.11 -17.82 31.65
CA ALA A 86 14.26 -17.35 32.41
C ALA A 86 14.73 -15.95 32.01
N GLY A 87 14.11 -15.33 30.98
CA GLY A 87 14.45 -14.01 30.45
C GLY A 87 15.61 -14.01 29.45
N GLU A 88 16.14 -15.15 29.07
CA GLU A 88 17.21 -15.33 28.08
C GLU A 88 16.66 -15.25 26.66
N LYS A 89 17.46 -14.72 25.71
CA LYS A 89 17.05 -14.64 24.31
C LYS A 89 17.06 -16.04 23.68
N THR A 90 15.93 -16.47 23.13
CA THR A 90 15.78 -17.79 22.47
C THR A 90 16.41 -17.89 21.10
N GLY A 91 16.91 -16.79 20.53
CA GLY A 91 17.37 -16.72 19.15
C GLY A 91 16.25 -16.39 18.15
N ASP A 92 14.98 -16.59 18.53
CA ASP A 92 13.82 -16.20 17.74
C ASP A 92 13.54 -14.71 17.86
N ALA A 93 12.96 -14.13 16.81
CA ALA A 93 12.50 -12.75 16.82
C ALA A 93 11.18 -12.61 16.06
N PHE A 94 10.38 -11.64 16.45
CA PHE A 94 9.19 -11.26 15.69
C PHE A 94 9.19 -9.75 15.42
N GLN A 95 8.52 -9.34 14.35
CA GLN A 95 8.35 -7.93 14.01
C GLN A 95 7.05 -7.40 14.62
N LEU A 96 7.16 -6.27 15.31
CA LEU A 96 6.05 -5.48 15.77
C LEU A 96 6.05 -4.14 15.03
N PHE A 97 4.90 -3.75 14.49
CA PHE A 97 4.74 -2.45 13.85
C PHE A 97 4.31 -1.41 14.89
N VAL A 98 5.15 -0.39 15.07
CA VAL A 98 4.93 0.66 16.07
C VAL A 98 4.94 2.05 15.43
N LEU A 99 4.09 2.93 15.95
CA LEU A 99 4.07 4.32 15.55
C LEU A 99 5.22 5.07 16.22
N LYS A 100 6.08 5.74 15.43
CA LYS A 100 7.24 6.50 15.89
C LYS A 100 7.20 7.93 15.39
N ASN A 101 7.41 8.90 16.27
CA ASN A 101 7.48 10.34 15.98
C ASN A 101 8.94 10.72 15.69
N GLN A 102 9.39 10.56 14.45
CA GLN A 102 10.82 10.74 14.09
C GLN A 102 11.03 11.48 12.76
N TRP A 103 9.98 11.85 12.05
CA TRP A 103 10.07 12.47 10.71
C TRP A 103 9.61 13.91 10.75
N PHE A 104 10.22 14.73 9.91
CA PHE A 104 9.89 16.14 9.76
C PHE A 104 9.72 16.47 8.29
N VAL A 105 8.77 17.33 7.98
CA VAL A 105 8.53 17.83 6.63
C VAL A 105 9.59 18.89 6.29
N LEU A 106 9.95 19.03 5.02
CA LEU A 106 10.89 20.04 4.54
C LEU A 106 10.56 21.46 5.05
N SER A 107 9.28 21.84 5.10
CA SER A 107 8.83 23.13 5.64
C SER A 107 9.11 23.34 7.12
N GLN A 108 9.32 22.26 7.88
CA GLN A 108 9.72 22.28 9.30
C GLN A 108 11.25 22.39 9.47
N THR A 109 12.01 22.55 8.39
CA THR A 109 13.47 22.63 8.41
C THR A 109 13.96 23.90 7.77
N GLU A 110 15.22 24.25 8.05
CA GLU A 110 15.97 25.37 7.47
C GLU A 110 17.39 24.91 7.12
N GLY A 111 18.05 25.55 6.17
CA GLY A 111 19.40 25.21 5.69
C GLY A 111 19.50 25.17 4.18
N GLU A 112 20.35 24.27 3.65
CA GLU A 112 20.62 24.13 2.22
C GLU A 112 19.35 23.94 1.40
N GLU A 113 19.37 24.37 0.12
CA GLU A 113 18.27 24.15 -0.81
C GLU A 113 18.10 22.66 -1.06
N PHE A 114 16.84 22.18 -1.01
CA PHE A 114 16.51 20.78 -1.26
C PHE A 114 15.57 20.68 -2.45
N VAL A 115 16.04 20.04 -3.51
CA VAL A 115 15.25 19.74 -4.72
C VAL A 115 14.82 18.28 -4.68
N ASN A 116 13.53 18.03 -4.78
CA ASN A 116 12.95 16.69 -4.84
C ASN A 116 12.47 16.42 -6.27
N GLU A 117 13.21 15.62 -7.03
CA GLU A 117 12.80 15.16 -8.35
C GLU A 117 12.02 13.86 -8.20
N VAL A 118 10.74 13.87 -8.58
CA VAL A 118 9.89 12.68 -8.54
C VAL A 118 9.35 12.40 -9.93
N ALA A 119 9.64 11.21 -10.43
CA ALA A 119 9.04 10.67 -11.63
C ALA A 119 7.82 9.80 -11.28
N VAL A 120 6.85 9.73 -12.18
CA VAL A 120 5.78 8.70 -12.11
C VAL A 120 6.46 7.33 -12.10
N PRO A 121 6.09 6.43 -11.20
CA PRO A 121 6.73 5.12 -11.14
C PRO A 121 6.48 4.34 -12.41
N THR A 122 7.50 3.70 -12.93
CA THR A 122 7.36 2.69 -13.98
C THR A 122 7.04 1.34 -13.35
N TRP A 123 6.23 0.54 -14.04
CA TRP A 123 5.87 -0.79 -13.59
C TRP A 123 5.96 -1.78 -14.76
N ASP A 124 6.78 -2.81 -14.59
CA ASP A 124 6.98 -3.88 -15.57
C ASP A 124 6.19 -5.12 -15.17
N LYS A 125 5.28 -5.55 -16.04
CA LYS A 125 4.40 -6.71 -15.82
C LYS A 125 5.19 -8.01 -15.66
N ALA A 126 6.14 -8.26 -16.56
CA ALA A 126 6.86 -9.53 -16.57
C ALA A 126 7.69 -9.69 -15.29
N LYS A 127 8.39 -8.61 -14.91
CA LYS A 127 9.16 -8.54 -13.68
C LYS A 127 8.29 -8.70 -12.43
N ALA A 128 7.12 -8.07 -12.40
CA ALA A 128 6.20 -8.20 -11.28
C ALA A 128 5.72 -9.65 -11.10
N LEU A 129 5.28 -10.27 -12.18
CA LEU A 129 4.78 -11.65 -12.15
C LEU A 129 5.89 -12.64 -11.74
N GLU A 130 7.09 -12.49 -12.28
CA GLU A 130 8.26 -13.29 -11.91
C GLU A 130 8.59 -13.13 -10.42
N THR A 131 8.72 -11.88 -9.93
CA THR A 131 9.06 -11.58 -8.54
C THR A 131 8.03 -12.10 -7.56
N LEU A 132 6.74 -12.06 -7.92
CA LEU A 132 5.63 -12.55 -7.09
C LEU A 132 5.42 -14.07 -7.21
N GLY A 133 6.07 -14.73 -8.16
CA GLY A 133 5.88 -16.16 -8.46
C GLY A 133 4.48 -16.44 -9.01
N ILE A 134 3.92 -15.53 -9.82
CA ILE A 134 2.59 -15.61 -10.42
C ILE A 134 2.72 -15.92 -11.91
N THR A 135 1.89 -16.83 -12.43
CA THR A 135 1.84 -17.17 -13.86
C THR A 135 0.57 -16.59 -14.50
N GLU A 136 0.70 -15.81 -15.55
CA GLU A 136 -0.44 -15.40 -16.38
C GLU A 136 -0.70 -16.49 -17.44
N VAL A 137 -1.88 -17.10 -17.38
CA VAL A 137 -2.30 -18.17 -18.28
C VAL A 137 -3.30 -17.66 -19.31
N ALA A 138 -3.54 -18.44 -20.38
CA ALA A 138 -4.56 -18.12 -21.37
C ALA A 138 -5.93 -18.08 -20.69
N PHE A 139 -6.75 -17.09 -21.08
CA PHE A 139 -8.12 -16.98 -20.61
C PHE A 139 -8.99 -18.00 -21.36
N ASP A 140 -9.62 -18.91 -20.67
CA ASP A 140 -10.38 -20.03 -21.20
C ASP A 140 -11.88 -20.00 -20.87
N HIS A 141 -12.36 -18.95 -20.18
CA HIS A 141 -13.78 -18.79 -19.91
C HIS A 141 -14.54 -18.22 -21.10
N THR A 142 -15.71 -18.82 -21.39
CA THR A 142 -16.63 -18.39 -22.43
C THR A 142 -17.73 -17.45 -21.92
N ASP A 143 -17.79 -17.22 -20.63
CA ASP A 143 -18.72 -16.28 -20.00
C ASP A 143 -18.28 -14.83 -20.31
N GLY A 144 -19.07 -14.13 -21.10
CA GLY A 144 -18.79 -12.74 -21.51
C GLY A 144 -18.76 -11.73 -20.36
N ASN A 145 -19.24 -12.09 -19.16
CA ASN A 145 -19.22 -11.24 -17.97
C ASN A 145 -17.92 -11.39 -17.15
N CYS A 146 -17.17 -12.47 -17.35
CA CYS A 146 -15.91 -12.69 -16.67
C CYS A 146 -14.79 -11.88 -17.36
N GLN A 147 -14.22 -10.91 -16.64
CA GLN A 147 -13.12 -10.07 -17.14
C GLN A 147 -11.75 -10.67 -16.82
N GLY A 148 -11.65 -11.50 -15.79
CA GLY A 148 -10.45 -12.19 -15.34
C GLY A 148 -10.77 -13.16 -14.22
N TYR A 149 -9.79 -13.99 -13.88
CA TYR A 149 -9.87 -14.86 -12.70
C TYR A 149 -8.48 -15.15 -12.12
N ALA A 150 -8.46 -15.53 -10.86
CA ALA A 150 -7.24 -15.99 -10.18
C ALA A 150 -7.49 -17.35 -9.51
N VAL A 151 -6.55 -18.28 -9.68
CA VAL A 151 -6.58 -19.62 -9.06
C VAL A 151 -5.18 -19.99 -8.59
N SER A 152 -5.02 -20.33 -7.33
CA SER A 152 -3.72 -20.62 -6.72
C SER A 152 -2.70 -19.49 -6.99
N LYS A 153 -1.66 -19.74 -7.76
CA LYS A 153 -0.67 -18.75 -8.19
C LYS A 153 -0.80 -18.38 -9.67
N SER A 154 -1.95 -18.62 -10.27
CA SER A 154 -2.19 -18.30 -11.67
C SER A 154 -3.27 -17.25 -11.81
N ILE A 155 -3.12 -16.36 -12.79
CA ILE A 155 -4.12 -15.39 -13.17
C ILE A 155 -4.44 -15.51 -14.66
N ALA A 156 -5.65 -15.15 -15.06
CA ALA A 156 -6.02 -14.98 -16.45
C ALA A 156 -6.81 -13.69 -16.62
N VAL A 157 -6.57 -12.99 -17.73
CA VAL A 157 -7.28 -11.75 -18.08
C VAL A 157 -7.93 -11.94 -19.43
N SER A 158 -9.21 -11.63 -19.52
CA SER A 158 -9.96 -11.72 -20.78
C SER A 158 -9.34 -10.81 -21.83
N PRO A 159 -9.15 -11.28 -23.07
CA PRO A 159 -8.71 -10.43 -24.19
C PRO A 159 -9.74 -9.35 -24.55
N LEU A 160 -10.99 -9.48 -24.06
CA LEU A 160 -12.06 -8.51 -24.21
C LEU A 160 -12.26 -7.62 -22.97
N ALA A 161 -11.37 -7.71 -22.00
CA ALA A 161 -11.46 -6.89 -20.78
C ALA A 161 -11.40 -5.40 -21.14
N VAL A 162 -12.34 -4.61 -20.60
CA VAL A 162 -12.46 -3.16 -20.88
C VAL A 162 -11.21 -2.42 -20.35
N LEU A 163 -10.73 -2.81 -19.19
CA LEU A 163 -9.57 -2.25 -18.52
C LEU A 163 -8.59 -3.37 -18.12
N PRO A 164 -7.84 -3.95 -19.07
CA PRO A 164 -7.05 -5.16 -18.82
C PRO A 164 -5.95 -4.98 -17.78
N HIS A 165 -5.40 -3.78 -17.63
CA HIS A 165 -4.44 -3.45 -16.57
C HIS A 165 -5.09 -3.49 -15.17
N LYS A 166 -6.29 -2.88 -15.02
CA LYS A 166 -7.05 -2.88 -13.77
C LYS A 166 -7.46 -4.31 -13.38
N THR A 167 -8.02 -5.06 -14.32
CA THR A 167 -8.37 -6.48 -14.11
C THR A 167 -7.16 -7.27 -13.67
N ARG A 168 -6.01 -7.09 -14.32
CA ARG A 168 -4.77 -7.77 -13.93
C ARG A 168 -4.34 -7.44 -12.51
N PHE A 169 -4.38 -6.18 -12.10
CA PHE A 169 -4.06 -5.80 -10.72
C PHE A 169 -5.03 -6.41 -9.72
N HIS A 170 -6.31 -6.49 -10.05
CA HIS A 170 -7.33 -7.15 -9.24
C HIS A 170 -7.02 -8.65 -9.05
N GLU A 171 -6.70 -9.37 -10.12
CA GLU A 171 -6.37 -10.80 -10.04
C GLU A 171 -5.03 -11.05 -9.32
N ILE A 172 -4.01 -10.23 -9.56
CA ILE A 172 -2.74 -10.28 -8.81
C ILE A 172 -3.00 -10.03 -7.31
N ALA A 173 -3.90 -9.10 -6.98
CA ALA A 173 -4.24 -8.80 -5.60
C ALA A 173 -4.87 -10.00 -4.89
N HIS A 174 -5.78 -10.74 -5.54
CA HIS A 174 -6.32 -11.97 -4.99
C HIS A 174 -5.22 -12.97 -4.62
N VAL A 175 -4.22 -13.15 -5.48
CA VAL A 175 -3.09 -14.06 -5.19
C VAL A 175 -2.25 -13.51 -4.02
N VAL A 176 -1.87 -12.24 -4.04
CA VAL A 176 -0.97 -11.63 -3.05
C VAL A 176 -1.63 -11.55 -1.66
N LEU A 177 -2.95 -11.35 -1.62
CA LEU A 177 -3.75 -11.33 -0.39
C LEU A 177 -4.08 -12.73 0.14
N GLY A 178 -3.76 -13.79 -0.62
CA GLY A 178 -4.02 -15.18 -0.23
C GLY A 178 -5.47 -15.61 -0.42
N HIS A 179 -6.27 -14.90 -1.23
CA HIS A 179 -7.67 -15.23 -1.49
C HIS A 179 -7.86 -16.49 -2.34
N THR A 180 -6.79 -16.96 -3.00
CA THR A 180 -6.79 -18.11 -3.93
C THR A 180 -6.12 -19.35 -3.36
N SER A 181 -5.66 -19.32 -2.10
CA SER A 181 -4.94 -20.44 -1.48
C SER A 181 -5.92 -21.54 -1.08
N GLU A 182 -5.94 -22.64 -1.81
CA GLU A 182 -6.59 -23.87 -1.38
C GLU A 182 -5.76 -24.52 -0.26
N GLY A 183 -6.34 -24.69 0.92
CA GLY A 183 -5.80 -25.53 2.00
C GLY A 183 -4.98 -24.83 3.09
N GLN A 184 -4.84 -23.52 3.11
CA GLN A 184 -4.38 -22.81 4.31
C GLN A 184 -5.58 -22.20 5.05
N LEU A 185 -6.18 -23.02 5.86
CA LEU A 185 -7.41 -22.84 6.64
C LEU A 185 -7.34 -21.85 7.80
N SER A 186 -6.43 -20.90 7.84
CA SER A 186 -6.37 -20.05 9.03
C SER A 186 -7.07 -18.70 8.91
N ASP A 187 -6.92 -17.98 7.79
CA ASP A 187 -7.51 -16.64 7.68
C ASP A 187 -8.31 -16.41 6.37
N SER A 188 -8.05 -17.13 5.30
CA SER A 188 -8.71 -16.90 4.00
C SER A 188 -10.15 -17.42 3.94
N GLU A 189 -10.47 -18.51 4.66
CA GLU A 189 -11.85 -19.04 4.74
C GLU A 189 -12.74 -18.22 5.69
N SER A 190 -12.15 -17.47 6.62
CA SER A 190 -12.90 -16.60 7.53
C SER A 190 -13.25 -15.24 6.91
N THR A 191 -12.61 -14.87 5.80
CA THR A 191 -12.88 -13.58 5.14
C THR A 191 -14.04 -13.73 4.15
N PRO A 192 -15.18 -13.06 4.36
CA PRO A 192 -16.32 -13.10 3.46
C PRO A 192 -15.94 -12.72 2.03
N ARG A 193 -16.67 -13.27 1.04
CA ARG A 193 -16.37 -13.04 -0.38
C ARG A 193 -16.39 -11.55 -0.74
N ASP A 194 -17.37 -10.82 -0.25
CA ASP A 194 -17.52 -9.38 -0.42
C ASP A 194 -16.30 -8.60 0.07
N VAL A 195 -15.76 -8.97 1.23
CA VAL A 195 -14.54 -8.34 1.77
C VAL A 195 -13.33 -8.65 0.89
N ARG A 196 -13.20 -9.90 0.39
CA ARG A 196 -12.09 -10.27 -0.52
C ARG A 196 -12.15 -9.46 -1.82
N GLU A 197 -13.33 -9.28 -2.39
CA GLU A 197 -13.51 -8.48 -3.60
C GLU A 197 -13.18 -7.00 -3.36
N VAL A 198 -13.59 -6.44 -2.23
CA VAL A 198 -13.27 -5.06 -1.84
C VAL A 198 -11.77 -4.88 -1.61
N GLU A 199 -11.12 -5.86 -0.96
CA GLU A 199 -9.66 -5.83 -0.76
C GLU A 199 -8.92 -5.83 -2.11
N ALA A 200 -9.29 -6.73 -3.04
CA ALA A 200 -8.66 -6.81 -4.36
C ALA A 200 -8.90 -5.54 -5.19
N GLU A 201 -10.12 -5.01 -5.18
CA GLU A 201 -10.45 -3.78 -5.89
C GLU A 201 -9.75 -2.56 -5.30
N GLY A 202 -9.60 -2.50 -3.97
CA GLY A 202 -8.83 -1.45 -3.29
C GLY A 202 -7.36 -1.43 -3.71
N VAL A 203 -6.76 -2.59 -3.85
CA VAL A 203 -5.38 -2.72 -4.37
C VAL A 203 -5.30 -2.25 -5.83
N ALA A 204 -6.23 -2.70 -6.69
CA ALA A 204 -6.27 -2.28 -8.09
C ALA A 204 -6.46 -0.76 -8.24
N TYR A 205 -7.35 -0.17 -7.42
CA TYR A 205 -7.56 1.27 -7.36
C TYR A 205 -6.27 2.03 -7.05
N ILE A 206 -5.56 1.62 -5.99
CA ILE A 206 -4.32 2.27 -5.57
C ILE A 206 -3.26 2.19 -6.65
N LEU A 207 -3.07 1.01 -7.28
CA LEU A 207 -2.07 0.83 -8.33
C LEU A 207 -2.39 1.64 -9.58
N CYS A 208 -3.67 1.68 -10.00
CA CYS A 208 -4.08 2.53 -11.11
C CYS A 208 -3.83 4.02 -10.82
N ALA A 209 -4.11 4.47 -9.59
CA ALA A 209 -3.86 5.86 -9.19
C ALA A 209 -2.37 6.22 -9.17
N LEU A 210 -1.51 5.30 -8.71
CA LEU A 210 -0.05 5.51 -8.64
C LEU A 210 0.61 5.54 -10.02
N LEU A 211 0.11 4.72 -10.95
CA LEU A 211 0.65 4.54 -12.30
C LEU A 211 -0.04 5.42 -13.34
N ASP A 212 -0.91 6.32 -12.91
CA ASP A 212 -1.71 7.21 -13.76
C ASP A 212 -2.48 6.46 -14.85
N LEU A 213 -3.12 5.34 -14.46
CA LEU A 213 -3.89 4.47 -15.35
C LEU A 213 -5.40 4.70 -15.18
N PRO A 214 -6.20 4.51 -16.23
CA PRO A 214 -7.67 4.65 -16.16
C PRO A 214 -8.31 3.56 -15.29
N GLY A 215 -9.57 3.77 -14.85
CA GLY A 215 -10.36 2.81 -14.08
C GLY A 215 -10.66 3.21 -12.64
N LEU A 216 -10.26 4.43 -12.22
CA LEU A 216 -10.46 4.89 -10.85
C LEU A 216 -11.94 5.11 -10.51
N HIS A 217 -12.74 5.57 -11.47
CA HIS A 217 -14.16 5.83 -11.26
C HIS A 217 -14.94 4.52 -11.07
N GLU A 218 -14.64 3.54 -11.90
CA GLU A 218 -15.24 2.21 -11.86
C GLU A 218 -14.90 1.48 -10.55
N SER A 219 -13.65 1.52 -10.14
CA SER A 219 -13.21 0.93 -8.87
C SER A 219 -13.91 1.54 -7.67
N ARG A 220 -14.05 2.86 -7.65
CA ARG A 220 -14.74 3.56 -6.56
C ARG A 220 -16.19 3.12 -6.45
N GLY A 221 -16.93 3.11 -7.55
CA GLY A 221 -18.33 2.66 -7.57
C GLY A 221 -18.47 1.19 -7.14
N TYR A 222 -17.53 0.36 -7.54
CA TYR A 222 -17.51 -1.06 -7.18
C TYR A 222 -17.27 -1.26 -5.68
N ILE A 223 -16.27 -0.60 -5.10
CA ILE A 223 -15.99 -0.65 -3.66
C ILE A 223 -17.21 -0.20 -2.85
N GLN A 224 -17.84 0.91 -3.24
CA GLN A 224 -19.03 1.44 -2.56
C GLN A 224 -20.23 0.47 -2.62
N ASN A 225 -20.45 -0.17 -3.77
CA ASN A 225 -21.54 -1.15 -3.94
C ASN A 225 -21.34 -2.41 -3.09
N TRP A 226 -20.12 -2.94 -3.04
CA TRP A 226 -19.82 -4.13 -2.25
C TRP A 226 -19.90 -3.89 -0.75
N LEU A 227 -19.50 -2.72 -0.29
CA LEU A 227 -19.60 -2.35 1.11
C LEU A 227 -21.04 -2.13 1.58
N GLN A 228 -21.98 -1.81 0.67
CA GLN A 228 -23.39 -1.52 1.00
C GLN A 228 -23.54 -0.55 2.20
N GLY A 229 -22.61 0.39 2.32
CA GLY A 229 -22.53 1.35 3.41
C GLY A 229 -21.77 0.88 4.66
N ALA A 230 -21.21 -0.33 4.67
CA ALA A 230 -20.26 -0.77 5.70
C ALA A 230 -18.87 -0.13 5.46
N GLU A 231 -18.11 -0.01 6.54
CA GLU A 231 -16.72 0.48 6.46
C GLU A 231 -15.73 -0.68 6.29
N ILE A 232 -14.65 -0.45 5.53
CA ILE A 232 -13.52 -1.38 5.46
C ILE A 232 -12.84 -1.41 6.83
N SER A 233 -12.57 -2.60 7.37
CA SER A 233 -11.88 -2.71 8.64
C SER A 233 -10.44 -2.18 8.58
N ASP A 234 -9.90 -1.75 9.70
CA ASP A 234 -8.49 -1.29 9.80
C ASP A 234 -7.50 -2.40 9.37
N LYS A 235 -7.82 -3.67 9.67
CA LYS A 235 -7.03 -4.84 9.24
C LYS A 235 -7.05 -5.00 7.73
N SER A 236 -8.22 -4.89 7.08
CA SER A 236 -8.35 -4.96 5.60
C SER A 236 -7.64 -3.79 4.94
N ALA A 237 -7.76 -2.57 5.45
CA ALA A 237 -7.06 -1.41 4.92
C ALA A 237 -5.53 -1.58 4.95
N GLN A 238 -4.99 -2.10 6.06
CA GLN A 238 -3.56 -2.42 6.15
C GLN A 238 -3.12 -3.49 5.15
N ARG A 239 -3.93 -4.53 4.95
CA ARG A 239 -3.68 -5.58 3.94
C ARG A 239 -3.66 -5.00 2.53
N ILE A 240 -4.62 -4.14 2.18
CA ILE A 240 -4.69 -3.44 0.89
C ILE A 240 -3.41 -2.63 0.65
N PHE A 241 -3.00 -1.79 1.60
CA PHE A 241 -1.78 -0.99 1.46
C PHE A 241 -0.52 -1.85 1.34
N SER A 242 -0.43 -2.93 2.11
CA SER A 242 0.70 -3.85 2.05
C SER A 242 0.78 -4.57 0.70
N ALA A 243 -0.35 -5.09 0.20
CA ALA A 243 -0.41 -5.77 -1.08
C ALA A 243 -0.11 -4.82 -2.26
N ALA A 244 -0.68 -3.61 -2.26
CA ALA A 244 -0.40 -2.60 -3.28
C ALA A 244 1.09 -2.23 -3.31
N ASN A 245 1.70 -2.03 -2.15
CA ASN A 245 3.13 -1.74 -2.05
C ASN A 245 3.98 -2.90 -2.61
N LYS A 246 3.67 -4.13 -2.21
CA LYS A 246 4.36 -5.34 -2.67
C LYS A 246 4.28 -5.51 -4.19
N ILE A 247 3.11 -5.29 -4.79
CA ILE A 247 2.91 -5.40 -6.24
C ILE A 247 3.65 -4.28 -6.97
N LEU A 248 3.61 -3.06 -6.45
CA LEU A 248 4.34 -1.92 -7.02
C LEU A 248 5.85 -2.17 -7.02
N GLU A 249 6.42 -2.57 -5.88
CA GLU A 249 7.85 -2.84 -5.71
C GLU A 249 8.31 -3.99 -6.60
N ALA A 250 7.51 -5.05 -6.73
CA ALA A 250 7.79 -6.18 -7.62
C ALA A 250 7.98 -5.74 -9.07
N GLY A 251 7.09 -4.89 -9.59
CA GLY A 251 7.21 -4.36 -10.96
C GLY A 251 8.32 -3.33 -11.15
N GLN A 252 8.79 -2.70 -10.08
CA GLN A 252 9.96 -1.83 -10.09
C GLN A 252 11.29 -2.61 -10.00
N GLY A 253 11.23 -3.91 -9.71
CA GLY A 253 12.40 -4.75 -9.49
C GLY A 253 13.14 -4.44 -8.19
N LYS A 254 12.43 -3.90 -7.21
CA LYS A 254 12.95 -3.76 -5.86
C LYS A 254 12.85 -5.11 -5.15
N SER A 255 13.89 -5.50 -4.43
CA SER A 255 13.84 -6.73 -3.61
C SER A 255 12.72 -6.63 -2.58
N LEU A 256 11.89 -7.66 -2.49
CA LEU A 256 10.82 -7.77 -1.50
C LEU A 256 11.34 -8.23 -0.12
N GLU A 257 12.65 -8.45 -0.01
CA GLU A 257 13.31 -8.80 1.24
C GLU A 257 13.59 -7.52 2.05
N LYS A 258 12.75 -7.30 3.04
CA LYS A 258 13.05 -6.43 4.21
C LYS A 258 12.40 -6.97 5.46
#